data_399862352ff12060a41f51b507859580
#
_entry.id   399862352ff12060a41f51b507859580
#
_cell.length_a   1.000
_cell.length_b   1.000
_cell.length_c   1.000
_cell.angle_alpha   90.00
_cell.angle_beta   90.00
_cell.angle_gamma   90.00
#
_symmetry.space_group_name_H-M   'P 1'
#
loop_
_entity.id
_entity.type
_entity.pdbx_description
1 polymer ?
#
loop_
_entity_poly.entity_id
_entity_poly.type
_entity_poly.pdbx_seq_one_letter_code
_entity_poly.pdbx_strand_id
1 'polypeptide(L)'
;MLTANDDKDKEPWKVLKEDKNGLLVRGRGAWHQVDALGQFRYVPPFSLPVRLFVEAKYLTSTRVGLPTVRNGHGVIHDVNEGETTTLTAAGTGRPRTRYRYNYAIFSTSGFTKEAQDYALAHQISLIDLSAPDFAVLRNLVRIAADAIHAALEAAPASERPKVHQIRAYLRGPLLDMYAEDAYLPDQFRGPLDELAHALHSRSTLGLVLAFPAAPFVLGLASNDLYGFVNYAREHPTHAVRVRRLDQSASHPVWELRSAEHPDVYALRFSLPERVESWIVVQDEGMPSRTRYVKRSMLSTMTLYWMDGEHAQTFQLRYEPGELRLTG
;
A
#
# COMPACT_ATOMS: atom_id res chain seq x y z
N MET A 1 -11.40 1.68 -4.75
CA MET A 1 -10.58 2.38 -5.75
C MET A 1 -11.47 3.36 -6.48
N LEU A 2 -10.97 4.54 -6.85
CA LEU A 2 -11.77 5.57 -7.51
C LEU A 2 -11.53 5.58 -9.03
N THR A 3 -12.53 6.03 -9.76
CA THR A 3 -12.53 6.27 -11.21
C THR A 3 -12.99 7.70 -11.49
N ALA A 4 -12.94 8.15 -12.74
CA ALA A 4 -13.47 9.45 -13.12
C ALA A 4 -14.98 9.59 -12.87
N ASN A 5 -15.72 8.48 -12.85
CA ASN A 5 -17.16 8.45 -12.57
C ASN A 5 -17.51 8.72 -11.11
N ASP A 6 -16.55 8.58 -10.20
CA ASP A 6 -16.73 8.89 -8.77
C ASP A 6 -16.72 10.41 -8.50
N ASP A 7 -16.29 11.21 -9.47
CA ASP A 7 -16.39 12.66 -9.39
C ASP A 7 -17.76 13.11 -9.90
N LYS A 8 -18.63 13.49 -8.97
CA LYS A 8 -19.99 13.97 -9.25
C LYS A 8 -20.04 15.44 -9.65
N ASP A 9 -18.92 16.15 -9.57
CA ASP A 9 -18.86 17.55 -9.98
C ASP A 9 -18.86 17.67 -11.51
N LYS A 10 -19.42 18.80 -12.00
CA LYS A 10 -19.39 19.16 -13.43
C LYS A 10 -18.22 20.11 -13.71
N GLU A 11 -17.81 20.20 -14.97
CA GLU A 11 -16.86 21.25 -15.38
C GLU A 11 -17.38 22.65 -14.96
N PRO A 12 -16.52 23.57 -14.53
CA PRO A 12 -15.04 23.47 -14.41
C PRO A 12 -14.56 22.88 -13.06
N TRP A 13 -15.43 22.28 -12.26
CA TRP A 13 -15.19 21.88 -10.87
C TRP A 13 -14.66 20.44 -10.73
N LYS A 14 -14.61 19.68 -11.81
CA LYS A 14 -14.07 18.33 -11.79
C LYS A 14 -12.64 18.28 -11.26
N VAL A 15 -12.39 17.29 -10.39
CA VAL A 15 -11.05 16.94 -9.85
C VAL A 15 -10.49 15.66 -10.42
N LEU A 16 -11.36 14.81 -10.97
CA LEU A 16 -10.98 13.55 -11.58
C LEU A 16 -11.41 13.58 -13.04
N LYS A 17 -10.52 13.15 -13.93
CA LYS A 17 -10.85 12.88 -15.33
C LYS A 17 -10.03 11.71 -15.83
N GLU A 18 -10.52 11.06 -16.86
CA GLU A 18 -9.81 9.98 -17.54
C GLU A 18 -9.27 10.48 -18.87
N ASP A 19 -8.05 10.09 -19.21
CA ASP A 19 -7.49 10.26 -20.53
C ASP A 19 -6.96 8.92 -21.09
N LYS A 20 -6.30 8.95 -22.25
CA LYS A 20 -5.72 7.74 -22.87
C LYS A 20 -4.70 7.00 -22.01
N ASN A 21 -4.10 7.66 -21.04
CA ASN A 21 -3.06 7.12 -20.16
C ASN A 21 -3.60 6.67 -18.80
N GLY A 22 -4.86 7.00 -18.46
CA GLY A 22 -5.51 6.61 -17.21
C GLY A 22 -6.12 7.77 -16.44
N LEU A 23 -6.28 7.58 -15.14
CA LEU A 23 -6.92 8.54 -14.25
C LEU A 23 -5.99 9.74 -13.97
N LEU A 24 -6.54 10.94 -14.07
CA LEU A 24 -5.88 12.19 -13.74
C LEU A 24 -6.55 12.84 -12.53
N VAL A 25 -5.75 13.36 -11.64
CA VAL A 25 -6.17 14.15 -10.46
C VAL A 25 -5.75 15.60 -10.65
N ARG A 26 -6.67 16.52 -10.41
CA ARG A 26 -6.43 17.95 -10.56
C ARG A 26 -5.66 18.49 -9.35
N GLY A 27 -4.51 19.08 -9.60
CA GLY A 27 -3.78 19.90 -8.67
C GLY A 27 -4.15 21.38 -8.81
N ARG A 28 -3.46 22.24 -8.09
CA ARG A 28 -3.57 23.70 -8.21
C ARG A 28 -3.06 24.20 -9.58
N GLY A 29 -1.90 23.68 -9.99
CA GLY A 29 -1.22 24.11 -11.21
C GLY A 29 -1.39 23.16 -12.40
N ALA A 30 -1.61 21.87 -12.14
CA ALA A 30 -1.59 20.86 -13.19
C ALA A 30 -2.58 19.70 -12.95
N TRP A 31 -2.75 18.88 -13.99
CA TRP A 31 -3.36 17.56 -13.88
C TRP A 31 -2.27 16.50 -13.73
N HIS A 32 -2.39 15.66 -12.72
CA HIS A 32 -1.41 14.62 -12.41
C HIS A 32 -1.97 13.23 -12.67
N GLN A 33 -1.23 12.44 -13.43
CA GLN A 33 -1.58 11.04 -13.64
C GLN A 33 -1.37 10.25 -12.33
N VAL A 34 -2.30 9.34 -12.06
CA VAL A 34 -2.23 8.42 -10.94
C VAL A 34 -2.42 6.99 -11.45
N ASP A 35 -1.58 6.06 -10.99
CA ASP A 35 -1.72 4.65 -11.35
C ASP A 35 -2.92 4.01 -10.65
N ALA A 36 -3.16 4.38 -9.40
CA ALA A 36 -4.35 4.02 -8.65
C ALA A 36 -4.71 5.10 -7.63
N LEU A 37 -6.01 5.40 -7.49
CA LEU A 37 -6.52 6.32 -6.49
C LEU A 37 -7.46 5.60 -5.54
N GLY A 38 -7.08 5.52 -4.27
CA GLY A 38 -7.91 4.96 -3.21
C GLY A 38 -8.61 6.05 -2.40
N GLN A 39 -9.72 5.71 -1.76
CA GLN A 39 -10.34 6.56 -0.74
C GLN A 39 -10.66 5.70 0.48
N PHE A 40 -10.23 6.16 1.65
CA PHE A 40 -10.58 5.50 2.90
C PHE A 40 -12.08 5.67 3.17
N ARG A 41 -12.77 4.57 3.46
CA ARG A 41 -14.22 4.59 3.77
C ARG A 41 -14.49 5.21 5.13
N TYR A 42 -13.58 4.97 6.09
CA TYR A 42 -13.69 5.54 7.43
C TYR A 42 -12.92 6.87 7.51
N VAL A 43 -13.63 7.90 7.89
CA VAL A 43 -13.06 9.25 8.11
C VAL A 43 -13.23 9.57 9.59
N PRO A 44 -12.13 9.80 10.34
CA PRO A 44 -12.23 10.23 11.72
C PRO A 44 -13.00 11.55 11.84
N PRO A 45 -13.76 11.77 12.91
CA PRO A 45 -14.40 13.05 13.16
C PRO A 45 -13.41 14.22 13.09
N PHE A 46 -13.87 15.35 12.58
CA PHE A 46 -13.07 16.59 12.43
C PHE A 46 -11.88 16.49 11.47
N SER A 47 -11.82 15.45 10.63
CA SER A 47 -10.81 15.31 9.59
C SER A 47 -11.43 15.37 8.18
N LEU A 48 -10.60 15.72 7.19
CA LEU A 48 -11.00 15.60 5.79
C LEU A 48 -10.95 14.14 5.35
N PRO A 49 -11.82 13.75 4.41
CA PRO A 49 -11.70 12.43 3.77
C PRO A 49 -10.31 12.24 3.17
N VAL A 50 -9.70 11.09 3.43
CA VAL A 50 -8.33 10.78 2.99
C VAL A 50 -8.39 9.98 1.70
N ARG A 51 -7.63 10.43 0.70
CA ARG A 51 -7.36 9.71 -0.54
C ARG A 51 -5.90 9.28 -0.61
N LEU A 52 -5.66 8.09 -1.12
CA LEU A 52 -4.33 7.56 -1.37
C LEU A 52 -3.99 7.68 -2.85
N PHE A 53 -3.03 8.54 -3.17
CA PHE A 53 -2.46 8.70 -4.49
C PHE A 53 -1.33 7.68 -4.65
N VAL A 54 -1.49 6.71 -5.53
CA VAL A 54 -0.56 5.59 -5.71
C VAL A 54 0.20 5.73 -7.01
N GLU A 55 1.52 5.65 -6.93
CA GLU A 55 2.43 5.48 -8.05
C GLU A 55 3.08 4.09 -7.98
N ALA A 56 3.06 3.33 -9.07
CA ALA A 56 3.62 1.99 -9.15
C ALA A 56 4.85 1.98 -10.06
N LYS A 57 5.98 1.48 -9.53
CA LYS A 57 7.25 1.32 -10.25
C LYS A 57 7.60 -0.15 -10.36
N TYR A 58 7.30 -0.72 -11.53
CA TYR A 58 7.73 -2.07 -11.87
C TYR A 58 9.12 -2.01 -12.53
N LEU A 59 10.15 -2.26 -11.73
CA LEU A 59 11.54 -2.25 -12.17
C LEU A 59 12.16 -3.61 -11.81
N THR A 60 13.02 -4.13 -12.68
CA THR A 60 13.63 -5.46 -12.51
C THR A 60 14.93 -5.44 -11.71
N SER A 61 15.70 -4.36 -11.81
CA SER A 61 17.05 -4.28 -11.22
C SER A 61 17.40 -2.92 -10.61
N THR A 62 16.85 -1.84 -11.14
CA THR A 62 17.21 -0.48 -10.70
C THR A 62 16.30 -0.03 -9.58
N ARG A 63 16.85 0.30 -8.41
CA ARG A 63 16.09 0.85 -7.28
C ARG A 63 15.51 2.22 -7.62
N VAL A 64 14.35 2.51 -7.06
CA VAL A 64 13.73 3.85 -7.17
C VAL A 64 14.58 4.86 -6.42
N GLY A 65 15.04 5.88 -7.14
CA GLY A 65 15.91 6.92 -6.62
C GLY A 65 15.19 8.18 -6.13
N LEU A 66 15.95 9.07 -5.51
CA LEU A 66 15.51 10.36 -4.99
C LEU A 66 14.70 11.22 -5.99
N PRO A 67 15.05 11.29 -7.30
CA PRO A 67 14.28 12.10 -8.25
C PRO A 67 12.79 11.72 -8.32
N THR A 68 12.47 10.41 -8.30
CA THR A 68 11.09 9.93 -8.31
C THR A 68 10.33 10.37 -7.06
N VAL A 69 10.95 10.26 -5.88
CA VAL A 69 10.31 10.65 -4.61
C VAL A 69 10.11 12.16 -4.54
N ARG A 70 11.06 12.96 -5.02
CA ARG A 70 10.92 14.43 -5.14
C ARG A 70 9.79 14.82 -6.08
N ASN A 71 9.65 14.12 -7.22
CA ASN A 71 8.53 14.36 -8.13
C ASN A 71 7.20 14.06 -7.43
N GLY A 72 7.09 12.91 -6.74
CA GLY A 72 5.91 12.57 -5.94
C GLY A 72 5.58 13.61 -4.87
N HIS A 73 6.59 14.18 -4.22
CA HIS A 73 6.41 15.28 -3.26
C HIS A 73 5.84 16.54 -3.94
N GLY A 74 6.34 16.92 -5.10
CA GLY A 74 5.80 18.03 -5.89
C GLY A 74 4.34 17.79 -6.30
N VAL A 75 4.03 16.59 -6.76
CA VAL A 75 2.66 16.19 -7.13
C VAL A 75 1.71 16.30 -5.95
N ILE A 76 2.05 15.70 -4.80
CA ILE A 76 1.15 15.69 -3.65
C ILE A 76 0.97 17.08 -3.04
N HIS A 77 2.00 17.91 -3.12
CA HIS A 77 1.92 19.31 -2.70
C HIS A 77 0.92 20.06 -3.58
N ASP A 78 1.07 20.00 -4.91
CA ASP A 78 0.16 20.65 -5.86
C ASP A 78 -1.29 20.16 -5.71
N VAL A 79 -1.51 18.86 -5.53
CA VAL A 79 -2.85 18.28 -5.36
C VAL A 79 -3.49 18.66 -4.02
N ASN A 80 -2.73 18.76 -2.94
CA ASN A 80 -3.25 19.15 -1.63
C ASN A 80 -3.46 20.67 -1.50
N GLU A 81 -2.70 21.48 -2.21
CA GLU A 81 -2.90 22.94 -2.30
C GLU A 81 -4.02 23.32 -3.27
N GLY A 82 -4.62 22.37 -3.93
CA GLY A 82 -5.67 22.51 -4.92
C GLY A 82 -6.99 23.06 -4.39
N GLU A 83 -6.94 24.16 -3.61
CA GLU A 83 -8.01 25.14 -3.66
C GLU A 83 -8.02 25.69 -5.07
N THR A 84 -8.74 25.06 -5.94
CA THR A 84 -9.15 25.76 -7.14
C THR A 84 -10.04 26.92 -6.70
N THR A 85 -9.45 28.05 -6.45
CA THR A 85 -10.08 29.34 -6.60
C THR A 85 -10.35 29.51 -8.10
N THR A 86 -11.15 28.64 -8.69
CA THR A 86 -11.81 28.96 -9.94
C THR A 86 -12.82 30.02 -9.56
N LEU A 87 -12.37 31.25 -9.65
CA LEU A 87 -13.26 32.40 -9.65
C LEU A 87 -14.23 32.15 -10.81
N THR A 88 -15.53 32.11 -10.50
CA THR A 88 -16.53 32.25 -11.55
C THR A 88 -16.29 33.56 -12.27
N ALA A 89 -16.84 33.75 -13.46
CA ALA A 89 -16.82 35.04 -14.14
C ALA A 89 -17.37 36.20 -13.26
N ALA A 90 -18.12 35.87 -12.19
CA ALA A 90 -18.62 36.82 -11.18
C ALA A 90 -17.67 36.95 -9.96
N GLY A 91 -16.48 36.36 -9.98
CA GLY A 91 -15.51 36.46 -8.87
C GLY A 91 -15.86 35.65 -7.62
N THR A 92 -16.90 34.81 -7.65
CA THR A 92 -17.33 33.98 -6.53
C THR A 92 -16.74 32.58 -6.62
N GLY A 93 -16.03 32.16 -5.58
CA GLY A 93 -15.56 30.76 -5.43
C GLY A 93 -16.71 29.85 -5.02
N ARG A 94 -16.78 28.64 -5.57
CA ARG A 94 -17.71 27.61 -5.11
C ARG A 94 -17.05 26.80 -3.98
N PRO A 95 -17.72 26.61 -2.82
CA PRO A 95 -17.27 25.69 -1.80
C PRO A 95 -17.16 24.28 -2.37
N ARG A 96 -16.07 23.60 -2.05
CA ARG A 96 -15.77 22.28 -2.57
C ARG A 96 -15.50 21.32 -1.44
N THR A 97 -15.94 20.06 -1.59
CA THR A 97 -15.50 18.99 -0.72
C THR A 97 -13.99 18.85 -0.89
N ARG A 98 -13.26 19.01 0.21
CA ARG A 98 -11.81 18.82 0.22
C ARG A 98 -11.47 17.41 0.59
N TYR A 99 -10.36 16.96 0.06
CA TYR A 99 -9.74 15.69 0.42
C TYR A 99 -8.32 15.94 0.88
N ARG A 100 -7.84 15.13 1.82
CA ARG A 100 -6.42 15.02 2.13
C ARG A 100 -5.84 13.91 1.28
N TYR A 101 -4.90 14.21 0.43
CA TYR A 101 -4.20 13.22 -0.36
C TYR A 101 -2.90 12.82 0.32
N ASN A 102 -2.71 11.52 0.53
CA ASN A 102 -1.45 10.94 0.92
C ASN A 102 -0.82 10.28 -0.31
N TYR A 103 0.51 10.30 -0.41
CA TYR A 103 1.23 9.75 -1.55
C TYR A 103 1.93 8.46 -1.16
N ALA A 104 1.80 7.43 -2.01
CA ALA A 104 2.44 6.15 -1.81
C ALA A 104 3.13 5.70 -3.11
N ILE A 105 4.38 5.29 -3.01
CA ILE A 105 5.15 4.73 -4.12
C ILE A 105 5.38 3.25 -3.83
N PHE A 106 4.91 2.39 -4.74
CA PHE A 106 5.14 0.95 -4.72
C PHE A 106 6.29 0.63 -5.67
N SER A 107 7.28 -0.16 -5.21
CA SER A 107 8.41 -0.56 -6.04
C SER A 107 8.71 -2.04 -5.91
N THR A 108 8.88 -2.74 -7.04
CA THR A 108 9.30 -4.15 -7.06
C THR A 108 10.81 -4.34 -6.91
N SER A 109 11.60 -3.27 -6.99
CA SER A 109 13.06 -3.28 -6.90
C SER A 109 13.63 -2.55 -5.68
N GLY A 110 12.76 -2.04 -4.79
CA GLY A 110 13.14 -1.29 -3.62
C GLY A 110 13.54 0.16 -3.91
N PHE A 111 14.15 0.82 -2.90
CA PHE A 111 14.45 2.24 -2.90
C PHE A 111 15.91 2.49 -2.53
N THR A 112 16.51 3.57 -3.05
CA THR A 112 17.83 4.02 -2.60
C THR A 112 17.75 4.64 -1.20
N LYS A 113 18.88 4.71 -0.49
CA LYS A 113 18.93 5.32 0.85
C LYS A 113 18.47 6.76 0.86
N GLU A 114 18.90 7.54 -0.12
CA GLU A 114 18.53 8.95 -0.28
C GLU A 114 17.03 9.11 -0.53
N ALA A 115 16.43 8.19 -1.29
CA ALA A 115 14.99 8.15 -1.51
C ALA A 115 14.23 7.87 -0.21
N GLN A 116 14.70 6.91 0.59
CA GLN A 116 14.11 6.57 1.88
C GLN A 116 14.23 7.73 2.89
N ASP A 117 15.40 8.35 3.00
CA ASP A 117 15.63 9.51 3.89
C ASP A 117 14.68 10.66 3.55
N TYR A 118 14.57 10.99 2.26
CA TYR A 118 13.68 12.05 1.80
C TYR A 118 12.21 11.72 2.04
N ALA A 119 11.79 10.50 1.75
CA ALA A 119 10.41 10.07 1.96
C ALA A 119 9.99 10.12 3.43
N LEU A 120 10.87 9.66 4.34
CA LEU A 120 10.64 9.72 5.79
C LEU A 120 10.50 11.18 6.27
N ALA A 121 11.34 12.10 5.77
CA ALA A 121 11.28 13.51 6.12
C ALA A 121 10.01 14.22 5.63
N HIS A 122 9.45 13.78 4.49
CA HIS A 122 8.30 14.42 3.84
C HIS A 122 7.01 13.59 3.89
N GLN A 123 6.97 12.54 4.73
CA GLN A 123 5.78 11.69 4.95
C GLN A 123 5.23 11.06 3.65
N ILE A 124 6.13 10.71 2.72
CA ILE A 124 5.78 9.95 1.52
C ILE A 124 5.90 8.47 1.85
N SER A 125 4.85 7.69 1.63
CA SER A 125 4.85 6.27 1.95
C SER A 125 5.61 5.49 0.86
N LEU A 126 6.65 4.75 1.25
CA LEU A 126 7.37 3.84 0.37
C LEU A 126 6.99 2.39 0.70
N ILE A 127 6.48 1.68 -0.30
CA ILE A 127 6.11 0.28 -0.17
C ILE A 127 7.09 -0.55 -0.97
N ASP A 128 8.05 -1.14 -0.25
CA ASP A 128 9.11 -1.97 -0.84
C ASP A 128 8.59 -3.39 -1.06
N LEU A 129 8.07 -3.64 -2.26
CA LEU A 129 7.65 -4.97 -2.66
C LEU A 129 8.84 -5.91 -2.96
N SER A 130 10.09 -5.43 -2.96
CA SER A 130 11.26 -6.30 -3.12
C SER A 130 11.55 -7.14 -1.86
N ALA A 131 11.01 -6.71 -0.70
CA ALA A 131 11.18 -7.40 0.56
C ALA A 131 10.68 -8.87 0.48
N PRO A 132 11.33 -9.80 1.22
CA PRO A 132 10.99 -11.22 1.19
C PRO A 132 9.52 -11.51 1.51
N ASP A 133 8.93 -10.73 2.40
CA ASP A 133 7.54 -10.86 2.85
C ASP A 133 6.52 -10.74 1.70
N PHE A 134 6.87 -10.04 0.63
CA PHE A 134 6.05 -9.86 -0.57
C PHE A 134 6.38 -10.85 -1.70
N ALA A 135 7.27 -11.84 -1.47
CA ALA A 135 7.72 -12.76 -2.52
C ALA A 135 6.56 -13.54 -3.15
N VAL A 136 5.62 -14.02 -2.33
CA VAL A 136 4.43 -14.75 -2.82
C VAL A 136 3.60 -13.87 -3.73
N LEU A 137 3.30 -12.64 -3.31
CA LEU A 137 2.53 -11.68 -4.11
C LEU A 137 3.21 -11.37 -5.45
N ARG A 138 4.52 -11.07 -5.43
CA ARG A 138 5.27 -10.82 -6.68
C ARG A 138 5.25 -12.02 -7.62
N ASN A 139 5.38 -13.24 -7.08
CA ASN A 139 5.38 -14.45 -7.89
C ASN A 139 4.02 -14.70 -8.56
N LEU A 140 2.92 -14.51 -7.83
CA LEU A 140 1.56 -14.64 -8.39
C LEU A 140 1.34 -13.65 -9.53
N VAL A 141 1.69 -12.37 -9.32
CA VAL A 141 1.58 -11.34 -10.37
C VAL A 141 2.46 -11.66 -11.57
N ARG A 142 3.69 -12.15 -11.36
CA ARG A 142 4.61 -12.54 -12.44
C ARG A 142 4.06 -13.70 -13.26
N ILE A 143 3.54 -14.75 -12.61
CA ILE A 143 2.96 -15.90 -13.31
C ILE A 143 1.81 -15.45 -14.22
N ALA A 144 0.90 -14.64 -13.70
CA ALA A 144 -0.21 -14.12 -14.49
C ALA A 144 0.26 -13.22 -15.65
N ALA A 145 1.26 -12.36 -15.41
CA ALA A 145 1.84 -11.51 -16.44
C ALA A 145 2.52 -12.31 -17.56
N ASP A 146 3.30 -13.33 -17.20
CA ASP A 146 3.97 -14.23 -18.14
C ASP A 146 2.95 -15.00 -19.01
N ALA A 147 1.86 -15.49 -18.40
CA ALA A 147 0.78 -16.18 -19.10
C ALA A 147 0.03 -15.25 -20.07
N ILE A 148 -0.27 -14.00 -19.66
CA ILE A 148 -0.88 -13.00 -20.53
C ILE A 148 0.07 -12.63 -21.69
N HIS A 149 1.35 -12.48 -21.41
CA HIS A 149 2.34 -12.17 -22.43
C HIS A 149 2.41 -13.29 -23.49
N ALA A 150 2.47 -14.53 -23.06
CA ALA A 150 2.43 -15.68 -23.96
C ALA A 150 1.13 -15.73 -24.81
N ALA A 151 -0.02 -15.44 -24.19
CA ALA A 151 -1.29 -15.35 -24.92
C ALA A 151 -1.31 -14.19 -25.94
N LEU A 152 -0.71 -13.05 -25.60
CA LEU A 152 -0.56 -11.91 -26.52
C LEU A 152 0.34 -12.24 -27.71
N GLU A 153 1.42 -13.00 -27.50
CA GLU A 153 2.30 -13.43 -28.61
C GLU A 153 1.60 -14.42 -29.54
N ALA A 154 0.81 -15.34 -28.98
CA ALA A 154 0.09 -16.35 -29.76
C ALA A 154 -1.12 -15.80 -30.51
N ALA A 155 -1.74 -14.70 -30.03
CA ALA A 155 -2.95 -14.13 -30.61
C ALA A 155 -2.66 -13.27 -31.85
N PRO A 156 -3.56 -13.32 -32.88
CA PRO A 156 -3.53 -12.35 -33.97
C PRO A 156 -3.66 -10.91 -33.47
N ALA A 157 -3.04 -9.96 -34.15
CA ALA A 157 -3.03 -8.55 -33.71
C ALA A 157 -4.45 -7.95 -33.53
N SER A 158 -5.42 -8.42 -34.32
CA SER A 158 -6.84 -7.99 -34.24
C SER A 158 -7.56 -8.47 -32.96
N GLU A 159 -7.05 -9.51 -32.30
CA GLU A 159 -7.66 -10.11 -31.12
C GLU A 159 -6.95 -9.71 -29.82
N ARG A 160 -5.85 -8.98 -29.91
CA ARG A 160 -5.08 -8.55 -28.75
C ARG A 160 -5.82 -7.47 -27.96
N PRO A 161 -6.12 -7.70 -26.67
CA PRO A 161 -6.75 -6.69 -25.86
C PRO A 161 -5.80 -5.53 -25.60
N LYS A 162 -6.36 -4.34 -25.51
CA LYS A 162 -5.60 -3.15 -25.11
C LYS A 162 -5.38 -3.16 -23.58
N VAL A 163 -4.31 -2.54 -23.11
CA VAL A 163 -3.94 -2.48 -21.70
C VAL A 163 -5.09 -1.96 -20.82
N HIS A 164 -5.87 -0.99 -21.29
CA HIS A 164 -7.01 -0.49 -20.52
C HIS A 164 -8.13 -1.52 -20.33
N GLN A 165 -8.34 -2.42 -21.30
CA GLN A 165 -9.32 -3.51 -21.18
C GLN A 165 -8.89 -4.54 -20.14
N ILE A 166 -7.59 -4.92 -20.11
CA ILE A 166 -7.01 -5.78 -19.07
C ILE A 166 -7.16 -5.14 -17.69
N ARG A 167 -6.85 -3.84 -17.57
CA ARG A 167 -7.01 -3.09 -16.31
C ARG A 167 -8.47 -3.01 -15.86
N ALA A 168 -9.39 -2.77 -16.79
CA ALA A 168 -10.82 -2.72 -16.48
C ALA A 168 -11.33 -4.08 -16.01
N TYR A 169 -10.92 -5.16 -16.69
CA TYR A 169 -11.26 -6.52 -16.28
C TYR A 169 -10.75 -6.85 -14.87
N LEU A 170 -9.47 -6.58 -14.58
CA LEU A 170 -8.88 -6.82 -13.25
C LEU A 170 -9.61 -6.09 -12.11
N ARG A 171 -10.17 -4.92 -12.37
CA ARG A 171 -10.94 -4.18 -11.35
C ARG A 171 -12.20 -4.94 -10.92
N GLY A 172 -12.86 -5.67 -11.82
CA GLY A 172 -14.02 -6.47 -11.49
C GLY A 172 -13.71 -7.54 -10.43
N PRO A 173 -12.92 -8.58 -10.75
CA PRO A 173 -12.64 -9.67 -9.82
C PRO A 173 -11.90 -9.24 -8.55
N LEU A 174 -11.00 -8.24 -8.62
CA LEU A 174 -10.21 -7.82 -7.47
C LEU A 174 -10.95 -6.87 -6.51
N LEU A 175 -11.96 -6.15 -6.98
CA LEU A 175 -12.61 -5.08 -6.21
C LEU A 175 -14.11 -5.27 -6.07
N ASP A 176 -14.64 -6.43 -6.50
CA ASP A 176 -16.11 -6.70 -6.60
C ASP A 176 -16.85 -5.57 -7.36
N MET A 177 -16.16 -4.95 -8.31
CA MET A 177 -16.75 -3.92 -9.17
C MET A 177 -17.20 -4.58 -10.47
N TYR A 178 -18.48 -4.52 -10.78
CA TYR A 178 -18.99 -4.92 -12.08
C TYR A 178 -18.43 -3.99 -13.17
N ALA A 179 -17.53 -4.51 -13.97
CA ALA A 179 -17.10 -3.85 -15.20
C ALA A 179 -18.04 -4.30 -16.32
N GLU A 180 -19.12 -3.56 -16.54
CA GLU A 180 -20.13 -3.90 -17.54
C GLU A 180 -19.60 -4.04 -18.97
N ASP A 181 -18.41 -3.54 -19.29
CA ASP A 181 -17.87 -3.44 -20.66
C ASP A 181 -16.49 -4.09 -20.89
N ALA A 182 -15.96 -4.85 -19.95
CA ALA A 182 -14.63 -5.44 -20.12
C ALA A 182 -14.72 -6.88 -20.64
N TYR A 183 -15.18 -7.05 -21.88
CA TYR A 183 -15.04 -8.34 -22.55
C TYR A 183 -13.56 -8.62 -22.86
N LEU A 184 -13.06 -9.73 -22.34
CA LEU A 184 -11.77 -10.31 -22.71
C LEU A 184 -11.98 -11.74 -23.22
N PRO A 185 -11.29 -12.15 -24.30
CA PRO A 185 -11.26 -13.56 -24.70
C PRO A 185 -10.74 -14.47 -23.56
N ASP A 186 -11.23 -15.71 -23.49
CA ASP A 186 -10.95 -16.64 -22.40
C ASP A 186 -9.46 -16.87 -22.13
N GLN A 187 -8.65 -16.88 -23.17
CA GLN A 187 -7.18 -17.02 -23.08
C GLN A 187 -6.51 -15.90 -22.28
N PHE A 188 -7.14 -14.73 -22.15
CA PHE A 188 -6.65 -13.60 -21.34
C PHE A 188 -7.35 -13.54 -19.99
N ARG A 189 -8.58 -14.05 -19.88
CA ARG A 189 -9.34 -14.07 -18.63
C ARG A 189 -8.78 -15.07 -17.64
N GLY A 190 -8.52 -16.31 -18.09
CA GLY A 190 -8.07 -17.39 -17.22
C GLY A 190 -6.94 -16.99 -16.26
N PRO A 191 -5.79 -16.50 -16.76
CA PRO A 191 -4.69 -16.05 -15.89
C PRO A 191 -5.04 -14.92 -14.93
N LEU A 192 -5.98 -14.04 -15.28
CA LEU A 192 -6.43 -12.94 -14.42
C LEU A 192 -7.39 -13.43 -13.33
N ASP A 193 -8.26 -14.36 -13.67
CA ASP A 193 -9.19 -14.99 -12.71
C ASP A 193 -8.42 -15.84 -11.69
N GLU A 194 -7.42 -16.60 -12.14
CA GLU A 194 -6.52 -17.35 -11.26
C GLU A 194 -5.76 -16.42 -10.31
N LEU A 195 -5.22 -15.30 -10.83
CA LEU A 195 -4.57 -14.30 -10.00
C LEU A 195 -5.54 -13.71 -8.97
N ALA A 196 -6.74 -13.31 -9.39
CA ALA A 196 -7.74 -12.74 -8.50
C ALA A 196 -8.14 -13.75 -7.41
N HIS A 197 -8.38 -15.01 -7.79
CA HIS A 197 -8.69 -16.07 -6.85
C HIS A 197 -7.56 -16.28 -5.83
N ALA A 198 -6.30 -16.35 -6.29
CA ALA A 198 -5.14 -16.51 -5.41
C ALA A 198 -4.96 -15.31 -4.46
N LEU A 199 -5.21 -14.08 -4.92
CA LEU A 199 -5.13 -12.89 -4.09
C LEU A 199 -6.26 -12.81 -3.04
N HIS A 200 -7.44 -13.35 -3.34
CA HIS A 200 -8.54 -13.44 -2.37
C HIS A 200 -8.36 -14.61 -1.39
N SER A 201 -7.58 -15.62 -1.77
CA SER A 201 -7.28 -16.75 -0.89
C SER A 201 -6.30 -16.34 0.21
N ARG A 202 -6.84 -15.98 1.38
CA ARG A 202 -6.06 -15.55 2.55
C ARG A 202 -5.05 -16.58 3.02
N SER A 203 -5.34 -17.87 2.84
CA SER A 203 -4.42 -18.96 3.16
C SER A 203 -3.21 -19.00 2.21
N THR A 204 -3.38 -18.60 0.97
CA THR A 204 -2.30 -18.57 -0.03
C THR A 204 -1.33 -17.43 0.22
N LEU A 205 -1.84 -16.24 0.57
CA LEU A 205 -0.99 -15.08 0.80
C LEU A 205 -0.28 -15.14 2.15
N GLY A 206 -0.97 -15.62 3.20
CA GLY A 206 -0.44 -15.62 4.57
C GLY A 206 0.07 -14.25 5.03
N LEU A 207 -0.46 -13.17 4.45
CA LEU A 207 0.06 -11.81 4.56
C LEU A 207 -1.04 -10.83 4.94
N VAL A 208 -0.77 -9.96 5.91
CA VAL A 208 -1.58 -8.78 6.22
C VAL A 208 -0.74 -7.51 6.12
N LEU A 209 -1.36 -6.41 5.75
CA LEU A 209 -0.70 -5.11 5.71
C LEU A 209 -0.90 -4.37 7.02
N ALA A 210 0.20 -3.93 7.61
CA ALA A 210 0.21 -3.07 8.77
C ALA A 210 0.71 -1.68 8.42
N PHE A 211 0.03 -0.70 8.98
CA PHE A 211 0.31 0.73 8.83
C PHE A 211 0.86 1.25 10.16
N PRO A 212 2.20 1.33 10.32
CA PRO A 212 2.82 1.87 11.51
C PRO A 212 2.63 3.39 11.61
N ALA A 213 3.02 3.96 12.75
CA ALA A 213 3.06 5.41 12.94
C ALA A 213 4.23 6.08 12.17
N ALA A 214 4.48 5.63 10.94
CA ALA A 214 5.57 6.07 10.09
C ALA A 214 5.17 5.92 8.61
N PRO A 215 5.78 6.65 7.68
CA PRO A 215 5.39 6.67 6.27
C PRO A 215 5.92 5.46 5.49
N PHE A 216 5.64 4.25 5.96
CA PHE A 216 5.86 3.00 5.25
C PHE A 216 4.79 1.98 5.61
N VAL A 217 4.68 0.93 4.85
CA VAL A 217 3.74 -0.18 5.10
C VAL A 217 4.55 -1.44 5.33
N LEU A 218 4.16 -2.23 6.31
CA LEU A 218 4.76 -3.52 6.61
C LEU A 218 3.88 -4.66 6.07
N GLY A 219 4.50 -5.61 5.40
CA GLY A 219 3.90 -6.91 5.13
C GLY A 219 4.14 -7.84 6.32
N LEU A 220 3.10 -8.14 7.07
CA LEU A 220 3.17 -9.09 8.18
C LEU A 220 2.80 -10.48 7.67
N ALA A 221 3.79 -11.36 7.54
CA ALA A 221 3.61 -12.73 7.09
C ALA A 221 3.37 -13.68 8.27
N SER A 222 2.46 -14.65 8.12
CA SER A 222 2.17 -15.68 9.10
C SER A 222 1.89 -17.02 8.44
N ASN A 223 2.35 -18.10 9.09
CA ASN A 223 1.94 -19.46 8.73
C ASN A 223 0.55 -19.80 9.27
N ASP A 224 0.09 -19.06 10.29
CA ASP A 224 -1.25 -19.17 10.88
C ASP A 224 -1.89 -17.76 11.00
N LEU A 225 -2.39 -17.29 9.87
CA LEU A 225 -3.08 -16.00 9.83
C LEU A 225 -4.43 -16.04 10.56
N TYR A 226 -5.08 -17.19 10.56
CA TYR A 226 -6.37 -17.35 11.26
C TYR A 226 -6.23 -17.26 12.77
N GLY A 227 -5.16 -17.83 13.35
CA GLY A 227 -4.85 -17.68 14.77
C GLY A 227 -4.70 -16.21 15.16
N PHE A 228 -3.97 -15.44 14.37
CA PHE A 228 -3.87 -13.99 14.56
C PHE A 228 -5.23 -13.29 14.48
N VAL A 229 -6.01 -13.54 13.42
CA VAL A 229 -7.30 -12.85 13.20
C VAL A 229 -8.30 -13.18 14.28
N ASN A 230 -8.38 -14.43 14.70
CA ASN A 230 -9.28 -14.84 15.80
C ASN A 230 -8.91 -14.13 17.10
N TYR A 231 -7.62 -14.13 17.45
CA TYR A 231 -7.16 -13.41 18.63
C TYR A 231 -7.43 -11.89 18.54
N ALA A 232 -7.16 -11.29 17.38
CA ALA A 232 -7.37 -9.85 17.17
C ALA A 232 -8.85 -9.45 17.16
N ARG A 233 -9.78 -10.35 16.82
CA ARG A 233 -11.22 -10.11 16.95
C ARG A 233 -11.68 -10.01 18.41
N GLU A 234 -11.12 -10.84 19.27
CA GLU A 234 -11.39 -10.81 20.71
C GLU A 234 -10.64 -9.64 21.38
N HIS A 235 -9.44 -9.31 20.87
CA HIS A 235 -8.56 -8.26 21.38
C HIS A 235 -8.19 -7.26 20.28
N PRO A 236 -9.12 -6.41 19.81
CA PRO A 236 -8.90 -5.52 18.67
C PRO A 236 -7.82 -4.46 18.91
N THR A 237 -7.51 -4.19 20.17
CA THR A 237 -6.37 -3.38 20.58
C THR A 237 -5.59 -4.15 21.64
N HIS A 238 -4.36 -4.56 21.31
CA HIS A 238 -3.53 -5.29 22.27
C HIS A 238 -2.05 -4.93 22.16
N ALA A 239 -1.32 -5.21 23.23
CA ALA A 239 0.10 -4.97 23.32
C ALA A 239 0.88 -6.07 22.59
N VAL A 240 1.95 -5.65 21.88
CA VAL A 240 2.84 -6.56 21.15
C VAL A 240 4.29 -6.30 21.47
N ARG A 241 5.08 -7.36 21.45
CA ARG A 241 6.54 -7.32 21.55
C ARG A 241 7.15 -7.66 20.20
N VAL A 242 8.25 -6.96 19.90
CA VAL A 242 8.97 -7.10 18.65
C VAL A 242 10.41 -7.51 18.92
N ARG A 243 10.85 -8.61 18.29
CA ARG A 243 12.24 -9.08 18.35
C ARG A 243 12.82 -9.29 16.97
N ARG A 244 14.12 -9.21 16.87
CA ARG A 244 14.89 -9.59 15.68
C ARG A 244 15.21 -11.09 15.76
N LEU A 245 14.91 -11.84 14.70
CA LEU A 245 15.13 -13.30 14.68
C LEU A 245 16.54 -13.67 14.25
N ASP A 246 17.09 -12.96 13.26
CA ASP A 246 18.41 -13.27 12.70
C ASP A 246 19.27 -12.00 12.67
N GLN A 247 20.46 -12.09 13.24
CA GLN A 247 21.43 -10.98 13.28
C GLN A 247 22.42 -11.05 12.10
N SER A 248 22.51 -12.19 11.40
CA SER A 248 23.53 -12.43 10.37
C SER A 248 23.00 -12.29 8.94
N ALA A 249 21.69 -12.23 8.72
CA ALA A 249 21.11 -12.15 7.41
C ALA A 249 21.23 -10.76 6.77
N SER A 250 21.44 -10.73 5.45
CA SER A 250 21.45 -9.47 4.67
C SER A 250 20.09 -8.75 4.70
N HIS A 251 19.01 -9.46 4.98
CA HIS A 251 17.67 -8.95 5.21
C HIS A 251 17.17 -9.50 6.54
N PRO A 252 17.35 -8.77 7.64
CA PRO A 252 16.92 -9.22 8.95
C PRO A 252 15.42 -9.36 9.04
N VAL A 253 14.98 -10.49 9.60
CA VAL A 253 13.57 -10.79 9.86
C VAL A 253 13.24 -10.40 11.29
N TRP A 254 12.17 -9.66 11.42
CA TRP A 254 11.58 -9.28 12.69
C TRP A 254 10.35 -10.14 12.97
N GLU A 255 10.11 -10.42 14.22
CA GLU A 255 8.93 -11.15 14.68
C GLU A 255 8.17 -10.31 15.70
N LEU A 256 6.85 -10.32 15.54
CA LEU A 256 5.89 -9.65 16.41
C LEU A 256 4.96 -10.71 16.99
N ARG A 257 4.74 -10.63 18.32
CA ARG A 257 3.83 -11.53 19.06
C ARG A 257 3.03 -10.73 20.08
N SER A 258 1.89 -11.27 20.54
CA SER A 258 1.17 -10.70 21.67
C SER A 258 2.09 -10.61 22.91
N ALA A 259 2.01 -9.51 23.64
CA ALA A 259 2.79 -9.33 24.86
C ALA A 259 2.26 -10.18 26.01
N GLU A 260 0.94 -10.42 26.04
CA GLU A 260 0.24 -11.19 27.08
C GLU A 260 0.21 -12.69 26.75
N HIS A 261 -0.02 -13.04 25.48
CA HIS A 261 -0.15 -14.42 24.99
C HIS A 261 0.78 -14.68 23.80
N PRO A 262 2.11 -14.82 24.02
CA PRO A 262 3.10 -14.86 22.94
C PRO A 262 3.00 -16.10 22.05
N ASP A 263 2.34 -17.16 22.50
CA ASP A 263 2.24 -18.43 21.78
C ASP A 263 1.01 -18.51 20.84
N VAL A 264 0.10 -17.55 20.92
CA VAL A 264 -1.16 -17.58 20.15
C VAL A 264 -0.94 -17.29 18.67
N TYR A 265 -0.01 -16.40 18.34
CA TYR A 265 0.37 -16.11 16.96
C TYR A 265 1.79 -15.58 16.87
N ALA A 266 2.37 -15.69 15.66
CA ALA A 266 3.62 -15.06 15.30
C ALA A 266 3.48 -14.40 13.92
N LEU A 267 3.78 -13.10 13.84
CA LEU A 267 3.83 -12.36 12.58
C LEU A 267 5.27 -11.97 12.30
N ARG A 268 5.74 -12.24 11.08
CA ARG A 268 7.11 -11.91 10.64
C ARG A 268 7.07 -10.79 9.63
N PHE A 269 8.09 -9.94 9.64
CA PHE A 269 8.19 -8.81 8.73
C PHE A 269 9.63 -8.34 8.58
N SER A 270 9.87 -7.60 7.51
CA SER A 270 11.12 -6.90 7.25
C SER A 270 10.93 -5.39 7.40
N LEU A 271 11.88 -4.72 8.00
CA LEU A 271 11.90 -3.26 8.09
C LEU A 271 12.56 -2.66 6.83
N PRO A 272 12.16 -1.44 6.41
CA PRO A 272 12.91 -0.71 5.41
C PRO A 272 14.39 -0.58 5.83
N GLU A 273 15.31 -0.78 4.87
CA GLU A 273 16.76 -0.83 5.13
C GLU A 273 17.25 0.36 5.96
N ARG A 274 16.70 1.55 5.70
CA ARG A 274 17.08 2.77 6.42
C ARG A 274 16.61 2.77 7.87
N VAL A 275 15.37 2.35 8.10
CA VAL A 275 14.82 2.24 9.46
C VAL A 275 15.60 1.21 10.26
N GLU A 276 15.94 0.08 9.63
CA GLU A 276 16.75 -0.95 10.25
C GLU A 276 18.15 -0.44 10.62
N SER A 277 18.81 0.27 9.72
CA SER A 277 20.14 0.84 10.00
C SER A 277 20.11 1.76 11.22
N TRP A 278 19.04 2.49 11.45
CA TRP A 278 18.91 3.32 12.66
C TRP A 278 18.75 2.52 13.94
N ILE A 279 18.16 1.32 13.84
CA ILE A 279 18.00 0.43 15.00
C ILE A 279 19.32 -0.29 15.30
N VAL A 280 20.01 -0.80 14.28
CA VAL A 280 21.18 -1.69 14.42
C VAL A 280 22.47 -0.92 14.75
N VAL A 281 22.77 0.18 14.07
CA VAL A 281 23.99 0.99 14.29
C VAL A 281 24.09 1.52 15.74
N GLN A 282 23.02 1.45 16.48
CA GLN A 282 22.93 2.03 17.83
C GLN A 282 22.88 1.00 18.95
N ASP A 283 22.92 -0.29 18.63
CA ASP A 283 22.90 -1.37 19.63
C ASP A 283 24.26 -1.51 20.35
N GLU A 284 25.35 -1.03 19.74
CA GLU A 284 26.69 -1.14 20.31
C GLU A 284 27.01 -0.14 21.44
N GLY A 285 26.11 0.80 21.76
CA GLY A 285 26.40 1.79 22.79
C GLY A 285 25.23 2.50 23.48
N MET A 286 23.98 2.43 22.98
CA MET A 286 22.85 3.14 23.57
C MET A 286 21.51 2.40 23.44
N PRO A 287 21.16 1.50 24.36
CA PRO A 287 19.85 0.82 24.39
C PRO A 287 18.65 1.78 24.39
N SER A 288 18.84 3.00 24.89
CA SER A 288 17.79 4.03 24.94
C SER A 288 17.34 4.53 23.57
N ARG A 289 18.24 4.62 22.60
CA ARG A 289 17.98 5.18 21.28
C ARG A 289 17.27 4.18 20.35
N THR A 290 17.64 2.90 20.43
CA THR A 290 16.91 1.79 19.76
C THR A 290 15.47 1.71 20.25
N ARG A 291 15.25 1.83 21.56
CA ARG A 291 13.91 1.91 22.14
C ARG A 291 13.15 3.14 21.64
N TYR A 292 13.82 4.27 21.47
CA TYR A 292 13.20 5.49 20.96
C TYR A 292 12.72 5.31 19.52
N VAL A 293 13.55 4.78 18.62
CA VAL A 293 13.17 4.53 17.22
C VAL A 293 12.01 3.53 17.13
N LYS A 294 12.05 2.42 17.87
CA LYS A 294 10.94 1.47 17.94
C LYS A 294 9.66 2.14 18.48
N ARG A 295 9.78 2.96 19.52
CA ARG A 295 8.65 3.69 20.08
C ARG A 295 8.08 4.74 19.16
N SER A 296 8.91 5.45 18.41
CA SER A 296 8.44 6.50 17.49
C SER A 296 7.81 5.94 16.23
N MET A 297 8.37 4.87 15.66
CA MET A 297 7.94 4.34 14.37
C MET A 297 6.97 3.16 14.47
N LEU A 298 7.11 2.32 15.50
CA LEU A 298 6.30 1.12 15.69
C LEU A 298 5.36 1.23 16.90
N SER A 299 5.20 2.43 17.48
CA SER A 299 4.36 2.65 18.66
C SER A 299 2.96 2.08 18.53
N THR A 300 2.38 2.26 17.37
CA THR A 300 1.06 1.74 17.01
C THR A 300 1.10 1.32 15.55
N MET A 301 0.66 0.09 15.30
CA MET A 301 0.45 -0.43 13.96
C MET A 301 -1.03 -0.70 13.77
N THR A 302 -1.62 -0.08 12.76
CA THR A 302 -3.03 -0.29 12.41
C THR A 302 -3.12 -1.31 11.27
N LEU A 303 -3.96 -2.32 11.44
CA LEU A 303 -4.26 -3.31 10.41
C LEU A 303 -5.73 -3.18 10.02
N TYR A 304 -5.99 -3.25 8.73
CA TYR A 304 -7.35 -3.31 8.20
C TYR A 304 -7.63 -4.72 7.69
N TRP A 305 -8.67 -5.32 8.22
CA TRP A 305 -9.13 -6.63 7.83
C TRP A 305 -10.51 -6.53 7.21
N MET A 306 -10.65 -7.02 5.97
CA MET A 306 -11.95 -7.09 5.31
C MET A 306 -12.58 -8.46 5.56
N ASP A 307 -13.79 -8.47 6.07
CA ASP A 307 -14.62 -9.66 6.25
C ASP A 307 -15.93 -9.44 5.50
N GLY A 308 -15.94 -9.87 4.23
CA GLY A 308 -16.98 -9.46 3.30
C GLY A 308 -16.98 -7.93 3.10
N GLU A 309 -18.13 -7.30 3.30
CA GLU A 309 -18.28 -5.84 3.19
C GLU A 309 -17.84 -5.09 4.46
N HIS A 310 -17.54 -5.79 5.54
CA HIS A 310 -17.21 -5.19 6.83
C HIS A 310 -15.72 -5.06 7.02
N ALA A 311 -15.26 -3.82 7.22
CA ALA A 311 -13.89 -3.55 7.59
C ALA A 311 -13.73 -3.61 9.12
N GLN A 312 -12.85 -4.47 9.60
CA GLN A 312 -12.40 -4.51 10.98
C GLN A 312 -11.04 -3.83 11.09
N THR A 313 -10.82 -3.10 12.16
CA THR A 313 -9.54 -2.42 12.40
C THR A 313 -8.92 -3.00 13.67
N PHE A 314 -7.68 -3.47 13.56
CA PHE A 314 -6.89 -3.94 14.69
C PHE A 314 -5.77 -2.95 14.98
N GLN A 315 -5.49 -2.70 16.24
CA GLN A 315 -4.38 -1.85 16.69
C GLN A 315 -3.39 -2.65 17.52
N LEU A 316 -2.18 -2.78 17.03
CA LEU A 316 -1.08 -3.40 17.75
C LEU A 316 -0.24 -2.29 18.39
N ARG A 317 -0.09 -2.30 19.70
CA ARG A 317 0.70 -1.31 20.45
C ARG A 317 2.02 -1.91 20.86
N TYR A 318 3.13 -1.33 20.42
CA TYR A 318 4.45 -1.78 20.82
C TYR A 318 4.69 -1.57 22.31
N GLU A 319 4.96 -2.66 23.01
CA GLU A 319 5.39 -2.65 24.41
C GLU A 319 6.88 -3.01 24.50
N PRO A 320 7.71 -2.13 25.11
CA PRO A 320 9.12 -2.44 25.33
C PRO A 320 9.28 -3.58 26.34
N GLY A 321 10.04 -4.59 25.98
CA GLY A 321 10.34 -5.74 26.86
C GLY A 321 10.91 -6.90 26.08
N GLU A 322 11.49 -7.88 26.76
CA GLU A 322 11.93 -9.13 26.14
C GLU A 322 10.72 -10.05 25.93
N LEU A 323 10.70 -10.72 24.78
CA LEU A 323 9.76 -11.80 24.52
C LEU A 323 10.20 -13.01 25.37
N ARG A 324 9.47 -13.31 26.45
CA ARG A 324 9.63 -14.56 27.16
C ARG A 324 8.69 -15.57 26.51
N LEU A 325 9.27 -16.56 25.80
CA LEU A 325 8.53 -17.74 25.37
C LEU A 325 8.44 -18.65 26.59
N THR A 326 7.25 -19.05 26.96
CA THR A 326 7.02 -20.17 27.89
C THR A 326 7.50 -21.42 27.17
N GLY A 327 8.58 -22.01 27.67
CA GLY A 327 9.20 -23.26 27.15
C GLY A 327 8.31 -24.48 27.36
#